data_9256358a74fa7851381cf0bdead3c089
#
_entry.id   9256358a74fa7851381cf0bdead3c089
#
_cell.length_a   1.000
_cell.length_b   1.000
_cell.length_c   1.000
_cell.angle_alpha   90.00
_cell.angle_beta   90.00
_cell.angle_gamma   90.00
#
_symmetry.space_group_name_H-M   'P 1'
#
loop_
_entity.id
_entity.type
_entity.pdbx_description
1 polymer ?
#
loop_
_entity_poly.entity_id
_entity_poly.type
_entity_poly.pdbx_seq_one_letter_code
_entity_poly.pdbx_strand_id
1 'polypeptide(L)'
;MKLIDHVLKIRGLIQQAIDNRFSRLGLQEEAMPVETLSDEQQTKRRVLDTIIATHQAAMGNYAEARKEAIKECVFTLFNRLAAVKVMEDRELFPEVIRRRAEHGNLSYSHKMWLEEHPEERSAERMGLKNFLRDKFAELFDDFGIPLFKADHPYAILPTADELDEIITAFNSIELDEQCGEDIWKGDDILGWMYENFNAVEKVQLTESGEKREYEKVFLQSQIST
;
A
#
# COMPACT_ATOMS: atom_id res chain seq x y z
N MET A 1 4.75 0.02 -21.83
CA MET A 1 3.50 0.44 -21.17
C MET A 1 3.72 1.81 -20.52
N LYS A 2 2.75 2.73 -20.55
CA LYS A 2 2.95 4.04 -19.92
C LYS A 2 2.97 3.91 -18.39
N LEU A 3 3.63 4.81 -17.68
CA LEU A 3 3.70 4.79 -16.21
C LEU A 3 2.30 4.77 -15.56
N ILE A 4 1.31 5.47 -16.13
CA ILE A 4 -0.07 5.43 -15.65
C ILE A 4 -0.65 4.01 -15.64
N ASP A 5 -0.37 3.21 -16.66
CA ASP A 5 -0.91 1.84 -16.76
C ASP A 5 -0.30 0.95 -15.67
N HIS A 6 0.99 1.14 -15.34
CA HIS A 6 1.66 0.47 -14.23
C HIS A 6 1.06 0.87 -12.89
N VAL A 7 0.84 2.17 -12.65
CA VAL A 7 0.24 2.68 -11.41
C VAL A 7 -1.16 2.12 -11.21
N LEU A 8 -1.99 2.10 -12.26
CA LEU A 8 -3.35 1.56 -12.19
C LEU A 8 -3.35 0.05 -11.95
N LYS A 9 -2.42 -0.69 -12.58
CA LYS A 9 -2.24 -2.13 -12.33
C LYS A 9 -1.86 -2.39 -10.87
N ILE A 10 -0.87 -1.68 -10.34
CA ILE A 10 -0.40 -1.82 -8.95
C ILE A 10 -1.53 -1.48 -7.97
N ARG A 11 -2.26 -0.38 -8.22
CA ARG A 11 -3.44 -0.01 -7.42
C ARG A 11 -4.47 -1.14 -7.40
N GLY A 12 -4.77 -1.74 -8.56
CA GLY A 12 -5.70 -2.86 -8.66
C GLY A 12 -5.26 -4.08 -7.87
N LEU A 13 -3.97 -4.45 -7.93
CA LEU A 13 -3.40 -5.55 -7.14
C LEU A 13 -3.51 -5.27 -5.64
N ILE A 14 -3.15 -4.08 -5.19
CA ILE A 14 -3.25 -3.70 -3.78
C ILE A 14 -4.71 -3.71 -3.33
N GLN A 15 -5.62 -3.15 -4.12
CA GLN A 15 -7.05 -3.13 -3.80
C GLN A 15 -7.63 -4.54 -3.63
N GLN A 16 -7.31 -5.44 -4.56
CA GLN A 16 -7.71 -6.84 -4.48
C GLN A 16 -7.17 -7.51 -3.20
N ALA A 17 -5.90 -7.32 -2.91
CA ALA A 17 -5.23 -7.91 -1.76
C ALA A 17 -5.80 -7.39 -0.41
N ILE A 18 -6.09 -6.10 -0.32
CA ILE A 18 -6.71 -5.49 0.86
C ILE A 18 -8.16 -5.97 0.99
N ASP A 19 -8.96 -5.97 -0.08
CA ASP A 19 -10.34 -6.48 -0.06
C ASP A 19 -10.40 -7.96 0.36
N ASN A 20 -9.50 -8.79 -0.17
CA ASN A 20 -9.32 -10.17 0.27
C ASN A 20 -9.03 -10.27 1.77
N ARG A 21 -8.19 -9.37 2.30
CA ARG A 21 -7.87 -9.33 3.73
C ARG A 21 -9.11 -9.02 4.57
N PHE A 22 -9.92 -8.05 4.18
CA PHE A 22 -11.19 -7.73 4.83
C PHE A 22 -12.14 -8.93 4.77
N SER A 23 -12.31 -9.50 3.59
CA SER A 23 -13.23 -10.64 3.37
C SER A 23 -12.84 -11.89 4.17
N ARG A 24 -11.54 -12.24 4.24
CA ARG A 24 -11.02 -13.37 5.05
C ARG A 24 -11.28 -13.19 6.55
N LEU A 25 -11.48 -11.96 7.01
CA LEU A 25 -11.83 -11.62 8.38
C LEU A 25 -13.33 -11.38 8.57
N GLY A 26 -14.16 -11.82 7.63
CA GLY A 26 -15.62 -11.74 7.73
C GLY A 26 -16.19 -10.33 7.51
N LEU A 27 -15.41 -9.41 6.93
CA LEU A 27 -15.86 -8.07 6.55
C LEU A 27 -16.19 -8.04 5.06
N GLN A 28 -17.35 -8.56 4.70
CA GLN A 28 -17.90 -8.59 3.35
C GLN A 28 -18.90 -7.43 3.13
N GLU A 29 -19.90 -7.61 2.26
CA GLU A 29 -20.99 -6.63 2.07
C GLU A 29 -21.76 -6.38 3.39
N GLU A 30 -21.88 -7.44 4.21
CA GLU A 30 -22.32 -7.37 5.59
C GLU A 30 -21.25 -7.98 6.50
N ALA A 31 -21.09 -7.42 7.69
CA ALA A 31 -20.13 -7.94 8.68
C ALA A 31 -20.61 -9.25 9.26
N MET A 32 -19.82 -10.32 9.13
CA MET A 32 -20.09 -11.59 9.81
C MET A 32 -19.90 -11.44 11.32
N PRO A 33 -20.63 -12.20 12.15
CA PRO A 33 -20.41 -12.24 13.60
C PRO A 33 -18.97 -12.63 13.93
N VAL A 34 -18.36 -11.93 14.89
CA VAL A 34 -16.94 -12.10 15.26
C VAL A 34 -16.70 -13.51 15.82
N GLU A 35 -17.70 -14.09 16.47
CA GLU A 35 -17.66 -15.42 17.07
C GLU A 35 -17.46 -16.56 16.06
N THR A 36 -17.68 -16.31 14.78
CA THR A 36 -17.43 -17.29 13.70
C THR A 36 -15.93 -17.41 13.34
N LEU A 37 -15.10 -16.52 13.85
CA LEU A 37 -13.67 -16.44 13.57
C LEU A 37 -12.86 -17.11 14.70
N SER A 38 -11.66 -17.61 14.37
CA SER A 38 -10.71 -18.05 15.38
C SER A 38 -10.20 -16.88 16.23
N ASP A 39 -9.69 -17.14 17.45
CA ASP A 39 -9.19 -16.10 18.36
C ASP A 39 -8.14 -15.19 17.71
N GLU A 40 -7.24 -15.77 16.92
CA GLU A 40 -6.23 -15.02 16.16
C GLU A 40 -6.87 -14.10 15.12
N GLN A 41 -7.87 -14.61 14.40
CA GLN A 41 -8.60 -13.81 13.40
C GLN A 41 -9.43 -12.72 14.07
N GLN A 42 -10.05 -12.98 15.22
CA GLN A 42 -10.78 -11.97 15.99
C GLN A 42 -9.88 -10.80 16.39
N THR A 43 -8.65 -11.09 16.83
CA THR A 43 -7.68 -10.04 17.17
C THR A 43 -7.34 -9.17 15.97
N LYS A 44 -7.09 -9.78 14.80
CA LYS A 44 -6.84 -9.06 13.55
C LYS A 44 -8.07 -8.29 13.06
N ARG A 45 -9.26 -8.85 13.27
CA ARG A 45 -10.54 -8.25 12.89
C ARG A 45 -10.81 -6.94 13.67
N ARG A 46 -10.53 -6.89 14.96
CA ARG A 46 -10.76 -5.69 15.81
C ARG A 46 -10.10 -4.43 15.24
N VAL A 47 -8.93 -4.56 14.65
CA VAL A 47 -8.23 -3.43 14.00
C VAL A 47 -9.07 -2.89 12.84
N LEU A 48 -9.57 -3.78 11.98
CA LEU A 48 -10.40 -3.40 10.83
C LEU A 48 -11.77 -2.87 11.25
N ASP A 49 -12.38 -3.45 12.28
CA ASP A 49 -13.64 -2.93 12.84
C ASP A 49 -13.48 -1.49 13.32
N THR A 50 -12.37 -1.18 13.98
CA THR A 50 -12.07 0.20 14.43
C THR A 50 -11.96 1.17 13.25
N ILE A 51 -11.28 0.77 12.18
CA ILE A 51 -11.14 1.58 10.96
C ILE A 51 -12.54 1.83 10.34
N ILE A 52 -13.32 0.76 10.15
CA ILE A 52 -14.67 0.89 9.58
C ILE A 52 -15.57 1.76 10.47
N ALA A 53 -15.55 1.56 11.80
CA ALA A 53 -16.36 2.34 12.72
C ALA A 53 -16.06 3.84 12.65
N THR A 54 -14.79 4.20 12.44
CA THR A 54 -14.38 5.59 12.26
C THR A 54 -15.04 6.21 11.02
N HIS A 55 -15.06 5.50 9.90
CA HIS A 55 -15.71 5.98 8.67
C HIS A 55 -17.23 5.90 8.78
N GLN A 56 -17.78 4.88 9.43
CA GLN A 56 -19.22 4.71 9.58
C GLN A 56 -19.86 5.84 10.40
N ALA A 57 -19.15 6.38 11.38
CA ALA A 57 -19.61 7.53 12.16
C ALA A 57 -19.81 8.78 11.28
N ALA A 58 -19.04 8.91 10.20
CA ALA A 58 -19.17 10.05 9.27
C ALA A 58 -20.16 9.77 8.12
N MET A 59 -20.22 8.53 7.63
CA MET A 59 -20.97 8.17 6.41
C MET A 59 -22.36 7.58 6.68
N GLY A 60 -22.62 7.11 7.89
CA GLY A 60 -23.93 6.60 8.31
C GLY A 60 -24.28 5.18 7.84
N ASN A 61 -23.51 4.57 6.92
CA ASN A 61 -23.74 3.20 6.50
C ASN A 61 -22.45 2.37 6.42
N TYR A 62 -22.59 1.06 6.63
CA TYR A 62 -21.47 0.13 6.68
C TYR A 62 -20.77 -0.06 5.32
N ALA A 63 -21.52 -0.20 4.24
CA ALA A 63 -20.97 -0.51 2.92
C ALA A 63 -20.03 0.61 2.43
N GLU A 64 -20.46 1.87 2.56
CA GLU A 64 -19.64 3.05 2.21
C GLU A 64 -18.43 3.18 3.15
N ALA A 65 -18.63 2.95 4.46
CA ALA A 65 -17.54 2.98 5.44
C ALA A 65 -16.48 1.92 5.16
N ARG A 66 -16.89 0.69 4.82
CA ARG A 66 -15.99 -0.38 4.40
C ARG A 66 -15.20 -0.01 3.14
N LYS A 67 -15.88 0.54 2.14
CA LYS A 67 -15.25 0.97 0.88
C LYS A 67 -14.19 2.04 1.14
N GLU A 68 -14.50 3.04 1.96
CA GLU A 68 -13.54 4.08 2.29
C GLU A 68 -12.38 3.56 3.15
N ALA A 69 -12.65 2.67 4.11
CA ALA A 69 -11.61 2.00 4.88
C ALA A 69 -10.62 1.22 4.01
N ILE A 70 -11.13 0.48 3.02
CA ILE A 70 -10.29 -0.22 2.04
C ILE A 70 -9.45 0.78 1.24
N LYS A 71 -10.07 1.85 0.73
CA LYS A 71 -9.40 2.89 -0.05
C LYS A 71 -8.22 3.51 0.71
N GLU A 72 -8.40 3.86 1.97
CA GLU A 72 -7.34 4.41 2.82
C GLU A 72 -6.21 3.41 3.05
N CYS A 73 -6.53 2.13 3.26
CA CYS A 73 -5.52 1.07 3.38
C CYS A 73 -4.74 0.89 2.07
N VAL A 74 -5.42 0.91 0.92
CA VAL A 74 -4.81 0.81 -0.42
C VAL A 74 -3.86 1.98 -0.67
N PHE A 75 -4.32 3.20 -0.38
CA PHE A 75 -3.54 4.41 -0.51
C PHE A 75 -2.29 4.40 0.38
N THR A 76 -2.44 3.97 1.64
CA THR A 76 -1.34 3.89 2.60
C THR A 76 -0.27 2.88 2.14
N LEU A 77 -0.66 1.69 1.71
CA LEU A 77 0.30 0.68 1.25
C LEU A 77 1.00 1.11 -0.04
N PHE A 78 0.25 1.65 -1.01
CA PHE A 78 0.82 2.17 -2.25
C PHE A 78 1.89 3.24 -1.96
N ASN A 79 1.57 4.22 -1.11
CA ASN A 79 2.50 5.30 -0.79
C ASN A 79 3.73 4.80 -0.03
N ARG A 80 3.60 3.84 0.89
CA ARG A 80 4.74 3.21 1.55
C ARG A 80 5.72 2.60 0.55
N LEU A 81 5.21 1.79 -0.37
CA LEU A 81 6.05 1.11 -1.36
C LEU A 81 6.65 2.09 -2.37
N ALA A 82 5.87 3.08 -2.83
CA ALA A 82 6.37 4.12 -3.74
C ALA A 82 7.46 4.99 -3.09
N ALA A 83 7.26 5.39 -1.83
CA ALA A 83 8.26 6.17 -1.09
C ALA A 83 9.56 5.38 -0.89
N VAL A 84 9.47 4.10 -0.49
CA VAL A 84 10.64 3.24 -0.39
C VAL A 84 11.36 3.14 -1.73
N LYS A 85 10.63 2.95 -2.83
CA LYS A 85 11.22 2.85 -4.16
C LYS A 85 11.99 4.10 -4.56
N VAL A 86 11.46 5.28 -4.26
CA VAL A 86 12.16 6.56 -4.50
C VAL A 86 13.38 6.70 -3.61
N MET A 87 13.30 6.27 -2.32
CA MET A 87 14.42 6.37 -1.39
C MET A 87 15.58 5.46 -1.79
N GLU A 88 15.30 4.21 -2.22
CA GLU A 88 16.35 3.29 -2.70
C GLU A 88 17.01 3.81 -3.98
N ASP A 89 16.25 4.33 -4.95
CA ASP A 89 16.80 4.82 -6.22
C ASP A 89 17.62 6.10 -6.06
N ARG A 90 17.31 6.90 -5.05
CA ARG A 90 18.07 8.10 -4.67
C ARG A 90 19.20 7.81 -3.69
N GLU A 91 19.46 6.54 -3.39
CA GLU A 91 20.51 6.10 -2.46
C GLU A 91 20.35 6.68 -1.04
N LEU A 92 19.13 7.05 -0.66
CA LEU A 92 18.81 7.52 0.69
C LEU A 92 18.60 6.37 1.68
N PHE A 93 18.30 5.18 1.15
CA PHE A 93 18.08 3.95 1.91
C PHE A 93 18.51 2.73 1.10
N PRO A 94 18.99 1.65 1.73
CA PRO A 94 19.37 0.42 1.01
C PRO A 94 18.18 -0.20 0.26
N GLU A 95 18.43 -0.95 -0.80
CA GLU A 95 17.39 -1.61 -1.60
C GLU A 95 16.53 -2.55 -0.76
N VAL A 96 15.27 -2.22 -0.58
CA VAL A 96 14.25 -2.99 0.15
C VAL A 96 13.30 -3.69 -0.81
N ILE A 97 12.89 -3.00 -1.89
CA ILE A 97 11.92 -3.49 -2.87
C ILE A 97 12.61 -3.94 -4.16
N ARG A 98 13.65 -3.24 -4.59
CA ARG A 98 14.39 -3.58 -5.81
C ARG A 98 15.03 -4.95 -5.69
N ARG A 99 14.69 -5.83 -6.61
CA ARG A 99 15.19 -7.20 -6.67
C ARG A 99 16.37 -7.33 -7.61
N ARG A 100 17.34 -8.15 -7.21
CA ARG A 100 18.56 -8.41 -7.99
C ARG A 100 18.74 -9.90 -8.22
N ALA A 101 19.11 -10.30 -9.45
CA ALA A 101 19.38 -11.69 -9.78
C ALA A 101 20.55 -12.25 -8.95
N GLU A 102 21.59 -11.44 -8.71
CA GLU A 102 22.76 -11.78 -7.88
C GLU A 102 22.41 -12.01 -6.39
N HIS A 103 21.23 -11.60 -5.96
CA HIS A 103 20.70 -11.85 -4.61
C HIS A 103 19.62 -12.93 -4.60
N GLY A 104 19.52 -13.75 -5.67
CA GLY A 104 18.50 -14.79 -5.77
C GLY A 104 17.08 -14.24 -5.93
N ASN A 105 16.93 -13.13 -6.63
CA ASN A 105 15.69 -12.38 -6.80
C ASN A 105 15.11 -11.77 -5.50
N LEU A 106 15.97 -11.60 -4.50
CA LEU A 106 15.67 -10.77 -3.32
C LEU A 106 16.24 -9.36 -3.51
N SER A 107 15.78 -8.42 -2.70
CA SER A 107 16.49 -7.15 -2.51
C SER A 107 17.74 -7.37 -1.66
N TYR A 108 18.69 -6.43 -1.74
CA TYR A 108 19.88 -6.47 -0.90
C TYR A 108 19.52 -6.55 0.59
N SER A 109 18.64 -5.66 1.04
CA SER A 109 18.22 -5.62 2.45
C SER A 109 17.51 -6.90 2.90
N HIS A 110 16.68 -7.53 2.03
CA HIS A 110 16.01 -8.77 2.39
C HIS A 110 17.00 -9.93 2.54
N LYS A 111 18.00 -10.01 1.65
CA LYS A 111 19.06 -10.98 1.75
C LYS A 111 19.85 -10.84 3.07
N MET A 112 20.26 -9.60 3.43
CA MET A 112 20.97 -9.33 4.67
C MET A 112 20.12 -9.63 5.90
N TRP A 113 18.83 -9.22 5.89
CA TRP A 113 17.89 -9.53 6.96
C TRP A 113 17.74 -11.03 7.22
N LEU A 114 17.74 -11.86 6.18
CA LEU A 114 17.70 -13.33 6.30
C LEU A 114 18.98 -13.94 6.89
N GLU A 115 20.08 -13.23 6.91
CA GLU A 115 21.30 -13.67 7.62
C GLU A 115 21.16 -13.48 9.13
N GLU A 116 20.42 -12.44 9.53
CA GLU A 116 20.09 -12.14 10.93
C GLU A 116 18.87 -12.93 11.43
N HIS A 117 17.97 -13.36 10.52
CA HIS A 117 16.73 -14.08 10.80
C HIS A 117 16.69 -15.41 10.02
N PRO A 118 17.61 -16.35 10.27
CA PRO A 118 17.72 -17.59 9.47
C PRO A 118 16.48 -18.48 9.56
N GLU A 119 15.68 -18.39 10.63
CA GLU A 119 14.39 -19.08 10.81
C GLU A 119 13.35 -18.67 9.76
N GLU A 120 13.40 -17.46 9.29
CA GLU A 120 12.45 -16.91 8.30
C GLU A 120 12.70 -17.44 6.87
N ARG A 121 13.82 -18.11 6.62
CA ARG A 121 14.12 -18.72 5.31
C ARG A 121 13.12 -19.81 4.92
N SER A 122 12.50 -20.46 5.89
CA SER A 122 11.45 -21.46 5.68
C SER A 122 10.03 -20.89 5.70
N ALA A 123 9.87 -19.63 6.06
CA ALA A 123 8.59 -18.96 6.07
C ALA A 123 8.09 -18.61 4.65
N GLU A 124 6.81 -18.28 4.55
CA GLU A 124 6.17 -17.89 3.29
C GLU A 124 6.92 -16.71 2.65
N ARG A 125 7.36 -16.90 1.39
CA ARG A 125 8.21 -15.91 0.68
C ARG A 125 9.42 -15.46 1.48
N MET A 126 10.06 -16.38 2.21
CA MET A 126 11.23 -16.09 3.04
C MET A 126 10.99 -14.90 3.99
N GLY A 127 9.88 -14.95 4.72
CA GLY A 127 9.54 -13.94 5.71
C GLY A 127 9.24 -12.54 5.16
N LEU A 128 8.95 -12.39 3.87
CA LEU A 128 8.76 -11.09 3.19
C LEU A 128 7.90 -10.11 3.98
N LYS A 129 6.82 -10.61 4.60
CA LYS A 129 5.90 -9.76 5.36
C LYS A 129 6.52 -9.22 6.66
N ASN A 130 7.28 -10.04 7.37
CA ASN A 130 7.98 -9.65 8.59
C ASN A 130 9.14 -8.71 8.23
N PHE A 131 9.91 -9.05 7.20
CA PHE A 131 10.95 -8.19 6.65
C PHE A 131 10.44 -6.77 6.32
N LEU A 132 9.33 -6.64 5.58
CA LEU A 132 8.77 -5.33 5.25
C LEU A 132 8.30 -4.56 6.49
N ARG A 133 7.75 -5.27 7.48
CA ARG A 133 7.33 -4.64 8.74
C ARG A 133 8.52 -4.04 9.47
N ASP A 134 9.61 -4.79 9.58
CA ASP A 134 10.83 -4.34 10.24
C ASP A 134 11.47 -3.16 9.51
N LYS A 135 11.50 -3.21 8.16
CA LYS A 135 12.03 -2.10 7.35
C LYS A 135 11.18 -0.84 7.43
N PHE A 136 9.87 -0.95 7.52
CA PHE A 136 9.02 0.23 7.76
C PHE A 136 9.24 0.82 9.16
N ALA A 137 9.45 -0.01 10.17
CA ALA A 137 9.78 0.48 11.51
C ALA A 137 11.15 1.20 11.51
N GLU A 138 12.17 0.62 10.87
CA GLU A 138 13.50 1.24 10.70
C GLU A 138 13.39 2.61 9.99
N LEU A 139 12.62 2.70 8.90
CA LEU A 139 12.38 3.97 8.19
C LEU A 139 11.69 5.03 9.07
N PHE A 140 10.77 4.59 9.95
CA PHE A 140 10.18 5.52 10.92
C PHE A 140 11.18 5.98 11.95
N ASP A 141 12.00 5.08 12.50
CA ASP A 141 12.99 5.39 13.52
C ASP A 141 14.10 6.31 12.97
N ASP A 142 14.54 6.09 11.74
CA ASP A 142 15.61 6.87 11.10
C ASP A 142 15.16 8.25 10.62
N PHE A 143 13.98 8.34 10.04
CA PHE A 143 13.52 9.56 9.34
C PHE A 143 12.32 10.25 10.00
N GLY A 144 11.65 9.62 10.96
CA GLY A 144 10.47 10.16 11.64
C GLY A 144 9.25 10.35 10.73
N ILE A 145 9.20 9.68 9.56
CA ILE A 145 8.12 9.84 8.58
C ILE A 145 6.85 9.13 9.08
N PRO A 146 5.76 9.86 9.40
CA PRO A 146 4.55 9.27 9.99
C PRO A 146 3.92 8.14 9.17
N LEU A 147 4.10 8.17 7.85
CA LEU A 147 3.63 7.13 6.92
C LEU A 147 4.13 5.74 7.30
N PHE A 148 5.35 5.62 7.86
CA PHE A 148 5.99 4.35 8.20
C PHE A 148 5.75 3.90 9.64
N LYS A 149 5.04 4.68 10.45
CA LYS A 149 4.74 4.35 11.84
C LYS A 149 4.07 2.98 11.96
N ALA A 150 4.54 2.15 12.90
CA ALA A 150 4.05 0.78 13.06
C ALA A 150 2.56 0.71 13.44
N ASP A 151 2.09 1.66 14.24
CA ASP A 151 0.69 1.81 14.68
C ASP A 151 -0.15 2.71 13.77
N HIS A 152 0.31 3.00 12.55
CA HIS A 152 -0.49 3.75 11.58
C HIS A 152 -1.81 3.02 11.30
N PRO A 153 -2.98 3.66 11.45
CA PRO A 153 -4.28 3.01 11.47
C PRO A 153 -4.60 2.22 10.20
N TYR A 154 -4.10 2.67 9.06
CA TYR A 154 -4.34 2.03 7.76
C TYR A 154 -3.17 1.15 7.28
N ALA A 155 -2.20 0.85 8.14
CA ALA A 155 -1.03 0.05 7.79
C ALA A 155 -1.31 -1.45 7.75
N ILE A 156 -2.21 -1.87 6.89
CA ILE A 156 -2.58 -3.27 6.69
C ILE A 156 -1.70 -3.90 5.61
N LEU A 157 -0.98 -4.96 5.97
CA LEU A 157 -0.21 -5.75 5.01
C LEU A 157 -1.02 -6.96 4.51
N PRO A 158 -1.05 -7.21 3.20
CA PRO A 158 -1.58 -8.43 2.59
C PRO A 158 -0.85 -9.71 3.01
N THR A 159 -1.15 -10.83 2.38
CA THR A 159 -0.36 -12.07 2.51
C THR A 159 1.02 -11.88 1.85
N ALA A 160 1.96 -12.76 2.14
CA ALA A 160 3.29 -12.68 1.55
C ALA A 160 3.25 -12.89 0.02
N ASP A 161 2.39 -13.77 -0.50
CA ASP A 161 2.21 -13.97 -1.93
C ASP A 161 1.64 -12.73 -2.64
N GLU A 162 0.60 -12.11 -2.06
CA GLU A 162 0.03 -10.86 -2.59
C GLU A 162 1.05 -9.72 -2.56
N LEU A 163 1.88 -9.60 -1.51
CA LEU A 163 2.97 -8.63 -1.43
C LEU A 163 4.05 -8.88 -2.47
N ASP A 164 4.40 -10.15 -2.71
CA ASP A 164 5.38 -10.56 -3.72
C ASP A 164 4.94 -10.13 -5.13
N GLU A 165 3.65 -10.33 -5.46
CA GLU A 165 3.07 -9.90 -6.72
C GLU A 165 3.08 -8.36 -6.88
N ILE A 166 2.70 -7.64 -5.82
CA ILE A 166 2.70 -6.16 -5.80
C ILE A 166 4.12 -5.63 -6.01
N ILE A 167 5.12 -6.17 -5.27
CA ILE A 167 6.52 -5.77 -5.40
C ILE A 167 7.05 -6.08 -6.81
N THR A 168 6.69 -7.23 -7.37
CA THR A 168 7.04 -7.59 -8.75
C THR A 168 6.50 -6.56 -9.74
N ALA A 169 5.27 -6.08 -9.53
CA ALA A 169 4.68 -5.05 -10.37
C ALA A 169 5.42 -3.69 -10.22
N PHE A 170 5.85 -3.31 -9.02
CA PHE A 170 6.70 -2.12 -8.83
C PHE A 170 8.04 -2.25 -9.57
N ASN A 171 8.72 -3.39 -9.47
CA ASN A 171 9.99 -3.64 -10.17
C ASN A 171 9.82 -3.67 -11.70
N SER A 172 8.64 -3.98 -12.22
CA SER A 172 8.39 -4.00 -13.67
C SER A 172 8.38 -2.59 -14.30
N ILE A 173 8.24 -1.52 -13.52
CA ILE A 173 8.20 -0.15 -14.03
C ILE A 173 9.56 0.23 -14.64
N GLU A 174 10.64 0.02 -13.91
CA GLU A 174 11.99 0.38 -14.36
C GLU A 174 12.53 -0.51 -15.48
N LEU A 175 11.92 -1.69 -15.67
CA LEU A 175 12.24 -2.61 -16.76
C LEU A 175 11.50 -2.27 -18.07
N ASP A 176 10.51 -1.38 -18.01
CA ASP A 176 9.74 -0.97 -19.17
C ASP A 176 10.48 0.17 -19.92
N GLU A 177 10.81 -0.07 -21.19
CA GLU A 177 11.54 0.90 -22.03
C GLU A 177 10.85 2.28 -22.12
N GLN A 178 9.53 2.35 -21.95
CA GLN A 178 8.78 3.61 -21.97
C GLN A 178 8.90 4.41 -20.67
N CYS A 179 9.23 3.76 -19.56
CA CYS A 179 9.43 4.41 -18.27
C CYS A 179 10.91 4.76 -18.03
N GLY A 180 11.81 3.84 -18.39
CA GLY A 180 13.25 3.96 -18.22
C GLY A 180 13.75 3.65 -16.82
N GLU A 181 15.02 3.30 -16.72
CA GLU A 181 15.66 2.86 -15.46
C GLU A 181 15.69 3.96 -14.38
N ASP A 182 15.77 5.21 -14.78
CA ASP A 182 15.89 6.36 -13.87
C ASP A 182 14.54 6.99 -13.48
N ILE A 183 13.42 6.34 -13.81
CA ILE A 183 12.07 6.89 -13.56
C ILE A 183 11.87 7.33 -12.11
N TRP A 184 12.41 6.59 -11.15
CA TRP A 184 12.27 6.87 -9.72
C TRP A 184 13.13 8.05 -9.22
N LYS A 185 14.09 8.51 -10.01
CA LYS A 185 14.93 9.67 -9.70
C LYS A 185 14.30 11.01 -10.11
N GLY A 186 13.21 10.98 -10.88
CA GLY A 186 12.50 12.17 -11.32
C GLY A 186 11.98 13.01 -10.15
N ASP A 187 12.18 14.33 -10.20
CA ASP A 187 11.86 15.23 -9.07
C ASP A 187 10.39 15.18 -8.66
N ASP A 188 9.48 15.06 -9.62
CA ASP A 188 8.03 15.07 -9.39
C ASP A 188 7.39 13.67 -9.38
N ILE A 189 8.18 12.58 -9.35
CA ILE A 189 7.66 11.22 -9.53
C ILE A 189 6.55 10.87 -8.52
N LEU A 190 6.72 11.21 -7.24
CA LEU A 190 5.70 10.93 -6.21
C LEU A 190 4.41 11.73 -6.46
N GLY A 191 4.51 13.00 -6.83
CA GLY A 191 3.37 13.83 -7.19
C GLY A 191 2.62 13.25 -8.40
N TRP A 192 3.37 12.84 -9.42
CA TRP A 192 2.82 12.26 -10.62
C TRP A 192 2.15 10.89 -10.38
N MET A 193 2.76 10.05 -9.54
CA MET A 193 2.15 8.78 -9.12
C MET A 193 0.87 9.00 -8.32
N TYR A 194 0.85 9.99 -7.42
CA TYR A 194 -0.33 10.38 -6.67
C TYR A 194 -1.48 10.83 -7.58
N GLU A 195 -1.20 11.69 -8.56
CA GLU A 195 -2.21 12.14 -9.52
C GLU A 195 -2.79 10.99 -10.33
N ASN A 196 -1.94 10.08 -10.80
CA ASN A 196 -2.38 8.92 -11.59
C ASN A 196 -3.11 7.88 -10.74
N PHE A 197 -2.71 7.70 -9.48
CA PHE A 197 -3.43 6.84 -8.53
C PHE A 197 -4.88 7.30 -8.35
N ASN A 198 -5.12 8.61 -8.29
CA ASN A 198 -6.44 9.20 -8.13
C ASN A 198 -7.20 9.42 -9.45
N ALA A 199 -6.58 9.18 -10.60
CA ALA A 199 -7.19 9.45 -11.92
C ALA A 199 -8.50 8.69 -12.15
N VAL A 200 -8.61 7.45 -11.65
CA VAL A 200 -9.82 6.63 -11.76
C VAL A 200 -11.01 7.28 -11.05
N GLU A 201 -10.79 7.87 -9.89
CA GLU A 201 -11.85 8.55 -9.13
C GLU A 201 -12.28 9.83 -9.80
N LYS A 202 -11.35 10.57 -10.41
CA LYS A 202 -11.67 11.77 -11.20
C LYS A 202 -12.56 11.43 -12.40
N VAL A 203 -12.33 10.31 -13.08
CA VAL A 203 -13.18 9.87 -14.20
C VAL A 203 -14.57 9.48 -13.71
N GLN A 204 -14.68 8.69 -12.65
CA GLN A 204 -15.96 8.27 -12.09
C GLN A 204 -16.79 9.45 -11.57
N LEU A 205 -16.16 10.43 -10.90
CA LEU A 205 -16.81 11.65 -10.44
C LEU A 205 -17.26 12.55 -11.61
N THR A 206 -16.50 12.56 -12.71
CA THR A 206 -16.86 13.32 -13.91
C THR A 206 -18.08 12.71 -14.61
N GLU A 207 -18.19 11.39 -14.64
CA GLU A 207 -19.33 10.67 -15.20
C GLU A 207 -20.59 10.77 -14.32
N SER A 208 -20.42 10.86 -12.98
CA SER A 208 -21.54 10.98 -12.02
C SER A 208 -22.08 12.39 -11.85
N GLY A 209 -21.46 13.39 -12.45
CA GLY A 209 -21.91 14.80 -12.35
C GLY A 209 -21.51 15.54 -11.06
N GLU A 210 -20.76 14.91 -10.16
CA GLU A 210 -20.30 15.46 -8.87
C GLU A 210 -19.03 16.35 -8.99
N LYS A 211 -18.63 16.68 -10.21
CA LYS A 211 -17.46 17.49 -10.54
C LYS A 211 -17.35 18.82 -9.77
N ARG A 212 -18.51 19.41 -9.39
CA ARG A 212 -18.55 20.74 -8.72
C ARG A 212 -18.14 20.71 -7.24
N GLU A 213 -18.28 19.59 -6.57
CA GLU A 213 -17.98 19.50 -5.14
C GLU A 213 -16.50 19.20 -4.90
N TYR A 214 -15.90 18.37 -5.73
CA TYR A 214 -14.48 18.04 -5.67
C TYR A 214 -13.56 19.24 -5.98
N GLU A 215 -13.90 20.04 -6.99
CA GLU A 215 -13.16 21.29 -7.28
C GLU A 215 -13.22 22.29 -6.13
N LYS A 216 -14.33 22.35 -5.39
CA LYS A 216 -14.45 23.23 -4.21
C LYS A 216 -13.59 22.76 -3.04
N VAL A 217 -13.53 21.44 -2.76
CA VAL A 217 -12.74 20.87 -1.69
C VAL A 217 -11.23 20.98 -2.01
N PHE A 218 -10.84 20.75 -3.24
CA PHE A 218 -9.46 20.87 -3.69
C PHE A 218 -8.97 22.34 -3.64
N LEU A 219 -9.79 23.29 -4.08
CA LEU A 219 -9.46 24.72 -3.99
C LEU A 219 -9.40 25.21 -2.55
N GLN A 220 -10.25 24.72 -1.65
CA GLN A 220 -10.18 25.06 -0.23
C GLN A 220 -8.92 24.50 0.45
N SER A 221 -8.44 23.32 0.07
CA SER A 221 -7.20 22.76 0.64
C SER A 221 -5.95 23.51 0.18
N GLN A 222 -5.96 24.16 -0.99
CA GLN A 222 -4.84 24.98 -1.49
C GLN A 222 -4.82 26.40 -0.92
N ILE A 223 -5.94 26.90 -0.37
CA ILE A 223 -6.04 28.27 0.19
C ILE A 223 -5.70 28.27 1.69
N SER A 224 -5.59 27.10 2.33
CA SER A 224 -5.31 26.94 3.76
C SER A 224 -3.83 26.66 4.07
N THR A 225 -2.94 26.89 3.11
CA THR A 225 -1.47 26.88 3.27
C THR A 225 -0.98 28.31 3.05
#